data_deb21dc0b94a7766712a415a0b0ac497
#
_entry.id   deb21dc0b94a7766712a415a0b0ac497
#
_cell.length_a   1.000
_cell.length_b   1.000
_cell.length_c   1.000
_cell.angle_alpha   90.00
_cell.angle_beta   90.00
_cell.angle_gamma   90.00
#
_symmetry.space_group_name_H-M   'P 1'
#
loop_
_entity.id
_entity.type
_entity.pdbx_description
1 polymer ?
#
loop_
_entity_poly.entity_id
_entity_poly.type
_entity_poly.pdbx_seq_one_letter_code
_entity_poly.pdbx_strand_id
1 'polypeptide(L)'
;MTARDEILARVRAATLRDASLVPREAPQGLEDRGSLRRAGQARLEGAAHAALLDLFVERVEDYRAVVERCTPDELAGRVATAVEGCSVVLPEGLDLDVPGAVVDNGFSAAELDGIDAVVTRAVLGIAETGTIVLDHGPGQGRRAITLVPDRHVCIVAVDQVVADVPDAVVRLDPARPLTWISGPSATSDIELSRVEGVHGPRQLHVLVVG
;
A
#
# COMPACT_ATOMS: atom_id res chain seq x y z
N MET A 1 -25.04 -11.81 -35.18
CA MET A 1 -24.61 -11.78 -33.77
C MET A 1 -23.11 -12.03 -33.78
N THR A 2 -22.33 -11.09 -33.30
CA THR A 2 -20.86 -11.24 -33.33
C THR A 2 -20.39 -12.07 -32.12
N ALA A 3 -19.20 -12.69 -32.19
CA ALA A 3 -18.61 -13.43 -31.08
C ALA A 3 -18.52 -12.56 -29.79
N ARG A 4 -18.34 -11.25 -29.95
CA ARG A 4 -18.37 -10.27 -28.86
C ARG A 4 -19.75 -10.20 -28.19
N ASP A 5 -20.81 -10.19 -28.97
CA ASP A 5 -22.17 -10.11 -28.43
C ASP A 5 -22.55 -11.36 -27.65
N GLU A 6 -22.05 -12.52 -28.09
CA GLU A 6 -22.24 -13.81 -27.42
C GLU A 6 -21.50 -13.86 -26.08
N ILE A 7 -20.23 -13.42 -26.06
CA ILE A 7 -19.42 -13.36 -24.82
C ILE A 7 -20.05 -12.40 -23.81
N LEU A 8 -20.47 -11.22 -24.25
CA LEU A 8 -21.14 -10.24 -23.37
C LEU A 8 -22.48 -10.75 -22.83
N ALA A 9 -23.24 -11.50 -23.63
CA ALA A 9 -24.50 -12.12 -23.20
C ALA A 9 -24.22 -13.18 -22.12
N ARG A 10 -23.19 -14.02 -22.26
CA ARG A 10 -22.79 -15.03 -21.27
C ARG A 10 -22.33 -14.39 -19.95
N VAL A 11 -21.52 -13.32 -20.02
CA VAL A 11 -21.08 -12.56 -18.84
C VAL A 11 -22.26 -11.96 -18.09
N ARG A 12 -23.18 -11.30 -18.82
CA ARG A 12 -24.41 -10.73 -18.21
C ARG A 12 -25.28 -11.80 -17.56
N ALA A 13 -25.45 -12.96 -18.22
CA ALA A 13 -26.24 -14.07 -17.68
C ALA A 13 -25.60 -14.68 -16.42
N ALA A 14 -24.26 -14.74 -16.34
CA ALA A 14 -23.53 -15.20 -15.16
C ALA A 14 -23.68 -14.19 -14.00
N THR A 15 -23.55 -12.89 -14.28
CA THR A 15 -23.69 -11.82 -13.27
C THR A 15 -25.12 -11.74 -12.73
N LEU A 16 -26.15 -11.95 -13.58
CA LEU A 16 -27.54 -11.97 -13.15
C LEU A 16 -27.91 -13.22 -12.34
N ARG A 17 -27.23 -14.36 -12.57
CA ARG A 17 -27.40 -15.55 -11.72
C ARG A 17 -26.81 -15.37 -10.31
N ASP A 18 -25.76 -14.58 -10.21
CA ASP A 18 -25.13 -14.28 -8.91
C ASP A 18 -25.93 -13.23 -8.10
N ALA A 19 -26.68 -12.38 -8.77
CA ALA A 19 -27.62 -11.45 -8.12
C ALA A 19 -28.83 -12.14 -7.47
N SER A 20 -29.06 -13.44 -7.72
CA SER A 20 -30.06 -14.27 -7.01
C SER A 20 -29.49 -14.96 -5.76
N LEU A 21 -28.20 -14.86 -5.49
CA LEU A 21 -27.65 -15.12 -4.18
C LEU A 21 -28.22 -14.05 -3.25
N VAL A 22 -29.16 -14.50 -2.39
CA VAL A 22 -29.73 -13.79 -1.26
C VAL A 22 -28.75 -12.73 -0.77
N PRO A 23 -29.14 -11.46 -0.57
CA PRO A 23 -28.31 -10.52 0.13
C PRO A 23 -27.87 -11.25 1.42
N ARG A 24 -26.59 -11.59 1.54
CA ARG A 24 -26.06 -11.95 2.84
C ARG A 24 -26.47 -10.79 3.71
N GLU A 25 -27.37 -11.03 4.64
CA GLU A 25 -27.61 -10.09 5.73
C GLU A 25 -26.22 -9.62 6.15
N ALA A 26 -25.97 -8.34 5.99
CA ALA A 26 -24.73 -7.76 6.51
C ALA A 26 -24.64 -8.23 7.95
N PRO A 27 -23.52 -8.88 8.35
CA PRO A 27 -23.42 -9.43 9.70
C PRO A 27 -23.86 -8.33 10.64
N GLN A 28 -24.88 -8.65 11.46
CA GLN A 28 -25.42 -7.75 12.49
C GLN A 28 -24.29 -7.44 13.47
N GLY A 29 -23.51 -6.44 13.21
CA GLY A 29 -22.28 -6.08 13.92
C GLY A 29 -21.57 -4.91 13.25
N LEU A 30 -21.98 -4.55 12.02
CA LEU A 30 -21.43 -3.37 11.34
C LEU A 30 -21.86 -2.05 11.98
N GLU A 31 -22.87 -2.08 12.83
CA GLU A 31 -23.33 -0.89 13.59
C GLU A 31 -22.36 -0.48 14.71
N ASP A 32 -21.47 -1.38 15.13
CA ASP A 32 -20.50 -1.14 16.21
C ASP A 32 -19.05 -0.95 15.73
N ARG A 33 -18.86 -0.44 14.53
CA ARG A 33 -17.51 -0.04 14.03
C ARG A 33 -16.79 0.91 15.00
N GLY A 34 -17.53 1.68 15.78
CA GLY A 34 -16.99 2.59 16.79
C GLY A 34 -16.45 1.87 18.03
N SER A 35 -17.04 0.78 18.47
CA SER A 35 -16.58 0.03 19.64
C SER A 35 -15.43 -0.90 19.29
N LEU A 36 -15.46 -1.56 18.12
CA LEU A 36 -14.35 -2.35 17.59
C LEU A 36 -13.11 -1.48 17.36
N ARG A 37 -13.32 -0.27 16.83
CA ARG A 37 -12.24 0.72 16.66
C ARG A 37 -11.61 1.15 17.98
N ARG A 38 -12.43 1.38 19.04
CA ARG A 38 -11.94 1.68 20.39
C ARG A 38 -11.26 0.49 21.05
N ALA A 39 -11.77 -0.72 20.86
CA ALA A 39 -11.17 -1.94 21.39
C ALA A 39 -9.83 -2.27 20.72
N GLY A 40 -9.70 -2.03 19.40
CA GLY A 40 -8.44 -2.17 18.67
C GLY A 40 -7.40 -1.15 19.14
N GLN A 41 -7.79 0.11 19.36
CA GLN A 41 -6.89 1.14 19.87
C GLN A 41 -6.46 0.91 21.33
N ALA A 42 -7.33 0.40 22.20
CA ALA A 42 -6.99 0.07 23.57
C ALA A 42 -6.02 -1.11 23.75
N ARG A 43 -5.88 -1.96 22.71
CA ARG A 43 -4.92 -3.07 22.71
C ARG A 43 -3.47 -2.65 22.52
N LEU A 44 -3.20 -1.40 22.17
CA LEU A 44 -1.91 -0.93 21.69
C LEU A 44 -1.18 0.00 22.66
N GLU A 45 -1.32 -0.17 23.97
CA GLU A 45 -0.59 0.66 24.92
C GLU A 45 0.80 0.07 25.26
N GLY A 46 1.82 0.89 25.11
CA GLY A 46 3.16 0.64 25.65
C GLY A 46 3.95 -0.51 24.98
N ALA A 47 4.37 -1.49 25.77
CA ALA A 47 5.21 -2.61 25.32
C ALA A 47 4.59 -3.48 24.22
N ALA A 48 3.26 -3.58 24.19
CA ALA A 48 2.54 -4.31 23.14
C ALA A 48 2.65 -3.61 21.79
N HIS A 49 2.63 -2.28 21.76
CA HIS A 49 2.81 -1.50 20.53
C HIS A 49 4.23 -1.61 19.98
N ALA A 50 5.26 -1.58 20.85
CA ALA A 50 6.64 -1.77 20.44
C ALA A 50 6.85 -3.16 19.81
N ALA A 51 6.31 -4.22 20.41
CA ALA A 51 6.37 -5.57 19.87
C ALA A 51 5.63 -5.71 18.52
N LEU A 52 4.53 -4.97 18.34
CA LEU A 52 3.80 -4.92 17.07
C LEU A 52 4.63 -4.27 15.97
N LEU A 53 5.32 -3.18 16.28
CA LEU A 53 6.21 -2.52 15.33
C LEU A 53 7.44 -3.38 15.00
N ASP A 54 7.97 -4.12 15.97
CA ASP A 54 9.08 -5.05 15.74
C ASP A 54 8.64 -6.16 14.78
N LEU A 55 7.45 -6.73 14.99
CA LEU A 55 6.87 -7.73 14.10
C LEU A 55 6.63 -7.16 12.69
N PHE A 56 6.09 -5.94 12.58
CA PHE A 56 5.89 -5.29 11.27
C PHE A 56 7.20 -5.16 10.51
N VAL A 57 8.26 -4.66 11.15
CA VAL A 57 9.58 -4.50 10.55
C VAL A 57 10.12 -5.84 10.09
N GLU A 58 10.14 -6.86 10.98
CA GLU A 58 10.59 -8.22 10.66
C GLU A 58 9.88 -8.77 9.41
N ARG A 59 8.53 -8.68 9.37
CA ARG A 59 7.74 -9.22 8.26
C ARG A 59 7.96 -8.47 6.95
N VAL A 60 8.18 -7.17 6.98
CA VAL A 60 8.49 -6.37 5.78
C VAL A 60 9.89 -6.72 5.25
N GLU A 61 10.87 -6.91 6.14
CA GLU A 61 12.24 -7.32 5.80
C GLU A 61 12.29 -8.74 5.23
N ASP A 62 11.46 -9.67 5.72
CA ASP A 62 11.34 -11.05 5.19
C ASP A 62 11.04 -11.07 3.68
N TYR A 63 10.34 -10.04 3.17
CA TYR A 63 10.08 -9.84 1.75
C TYR A 63 11.20 -9.11 1.01
N ARG A 64 12.38 -8.90 1.63
CA ARG A 64 13.54 -8.19 1.06
C ARG A 64 13.33 -6.69 0.84
N ALA A 65 12.40 -6.08 1.53
CA ALA A 65 12.34 -4.63 1.61
C ALA A 65 13.42 -4.12 2.57
N VAL A 66 13.88 -2.89 2.34
CA VAL A 66 14.71 -2.18 3.33
C VAL A 66 13.77 -1.47 4.29
N VAL A 67 13.97 -1.63 5.60
CA VAL A 67 13.18 -0.94 6.61
C VAL A 67 14.05 -0.12 7.52
N GLU A 68 13.72 1.13 7.72
CA GLU A 68 14.37 2.02 8.67
C GLU A 68 13.35 2.65 9.61
N ARG A 69 13.72 2.80 10.89
CA ARG A 69 12.95 3.58 11.86
C ARG A 69 13.58 4.96 12.01
N CYS A 70 12.77 5.98 12.07
CA CYS A 70 13.24 7.34 12.27
C CYS A 70 12.23 8.17 13.06
N THR A 71 12.72 9.23 13.64
CA THR A 71 11.86 10.28 14.22
C THR A 71 11.29 11.18 13.11
N PRO A 72 10.21 11.93 13.39
CA PRO A 72 9.67 12.90 12.43
C PRO A 72 10.73 13.94 11.98
N ASP A 73 11.64 14.33 12.85
CA ASP A 73 12.70 15.32 12.55
C ASP A 73 13.78 14.73 11.60
N GLU A 74 14.00 13.42 11.65
CA GLU A 74 14.96 12.74 10.78
C GLU A 74 14.39 12.38 9.41
N LEU A 75 13.06 12.37 9.27
CA LEU A 75 12.36 11.83 8.08
C LEU A 75 12.87 12.43 6.78
N ALA A 76 12.96 13.76 6.69
CA ALA A 76 13.40 14.42 5.46
C ALA A 76 14.82 13.99 5.05
N GLY A 77 15.74 13.86 6.01
CA GLY A 77 17.09 13.38 5.78
C GLY A 77 17.13 11.92 5.33
N ARG A 78 16.32 11.05 5.95
CA ARG A 78 16.20 9.63 5.56
C ARG A 78 15.64 9.46 4.15
N VAL A 79 14.59 10.22 3.82
CA VAL A 79 14.04 10.21 2.45
C VAL A 79 15.09 10.68 1.45
N ALA A 80 15.79 11.80 1.72
CA ALA A 80 16.84 12.30 0.83
C ALA A 80 17.94 11.26 0.58
N THR A 81 18.35 10.54 1.63
CA THR A 81 19.33 9.44 1.51
C THR A 81 18.77 8.28 0.70
N ALA A 82 17.52 7.87 0.94
CA ALA A 82 16.90 6.75 0.25
C ALA A 82 16.72 6.98 -1.26
N VAL A 83 16.62 8.25 -1.69
CA VAL A 83 16.45 8.63 -3.10
C VAL A 83 17.69 9.31 -3.68
N GLU A 84 18.84 9.24 -3.03
CA GLU A 84 20.07 9.87 -3.49
C GLU A 84 20.42 9.44 -4.93
N GLY A 85 20.66 10.40 -5.80
CA GLY A 85 20.98 10.15 -7.20
C GLY A 85 19.81 9.72 -8.09
N CYS A 86 18.58 9.68 -7.56
CA CYS A 86 17.37 9.33 -8.30
C CYS A 86 16.62 10.56 -8.79
N SER A 87 16.01 10.46 -9.96
CA SER A 87 14.87 11.31 -10.31
C SER A 87 13.63 10.84 -9.53
N VAL A 88 12.89 11.77 -8.91
CA VAL A 88 11.84 11.43 -7.94
C VAL A 88 10.51 12.04 -8.33
N VAL A 89 9.44 11.26 -8.28
CA VAL A 89 8.06 11.75 -8.35
C VAL A 89 7.40 11.70 -6.97
N LEU A 90 6.66 12.75 -6.65
CA LEU A 90 5.86 12.86 -5.43
C LEU A 90 4.38 12.89 -5.79
N PRO A 91 3.51 12.27 -4.99
CA PRO A 91 2.07 12.47 -5.11
C PRO A 91 1.66 13.86 -4.61
N GLU A 92 0.55 14.36 -5.12
CA GLU A 92 -0.09 15.54 -4.55
C GLU A 92 -0.46 15.30 -3.07
N GLY A 93 -0.27 16.31 -2.24
CA GLY A 93 -0.58 16.24 -0.81
C GLY A 93 0.46 15.50 0.05
N LEU A 94 1.61 15.17 -0.49
CA LEU A 94 2.77 14.78 0.31
C LEU A 94 3.48 16.05 0.78
N ASP A 95 3.28 16.40 2.05
CA ASP A 95 3.95 17.54 2.68
C ASP A 95 5.37 17.12 3.12
N LEU A 96 6.27 17.07 2.14
CA LEU A 96 7.67 16.74 2.32
C LEU A 96 8.50 17.40 1.22
N ASP A 97 9.53 18.16 1.63
CA ASP A 97 10.47 18.75 0.70
C ASP A 97 11.55 17.72 0.30
N VAL A 98 11.54 17.33 -0.97
CA VAL A 98 12.55 16.43 -1.56
C VAL A 98 13.23 17.19 -2.70
N PRO A 99 14.51 17.58 -2.55
CA PRO A 99 15.20 18.38 -3.54
C PRO A 99 15.19 17.72 -4.93
N GLY A 100 14.77 18.48 -5.95
CA GLY A 100 14.73 18.01 -7.33
C GLY A 100 13.58 17.09 -7.69
N ALA A 101 12.69 16.76 -6.74
CA ALA A 101 11.51 15.96 -7.02
C ALA A 101 10.47 16.75 -7.82
N VAL A 102 9.69 16.03 -8.63
CA VAL A 102 8.56 16.56 -9.38
C VAL A 102 7.25 16.03 -8.80
N VAL A 103 6.23 16.89 -8.76
CA VAL A 103 4.89 16.46 -8.32
C VAL A 103 4.15 15.83 -9.49
N ASP A 104 3.48 14.70 -9.26
CA ASP A 104 2.67 14.04 -10.29
C ASP A 104 1.50 14.93 -10.71
N ASN A 105 1.53 15.34 -11.95
CA ASN A 105 0.48 16.13 -12.60
C ASN A 105 -0.29 15.34 -13.66
N GLY A 106 -0.20 13.99 -13.61
CA GLY A 106 -0.81 13.11 -14.58
C GLY A 106 0.17 12.58 -15.63
N PHE A 107 1.45 12.42 -15.31
CA PHE A 107 2.46 11.85 -16.19
C PHE A 107 1.97 10.56 -16.86
N SER A 108 2.25 10.41 -18.15
CA SER A 108 2.03 9.18 -18.89
C SER A 108 2.96 8.06 -18.38
N ALA A 109 2.66 6.81 -18.74
CA ALA A 109 3.53 5.69 -18.38
C ALA A 109 4.95 5.85 -18.94
N ALA A 110 5.10 6.42 -20.14
CA ALA A 110 6.41 6.66 -20.76
C ALA A 110 7.21 7.74 -20.03
N GLU A 111 6.55 8.79 -19.49
CA GLU A 111 7.20 9.80 -18.67
C GLU A 111 7.60 9.26 -17.31
N LEU A 112 6.76 8.41 -16.71
CA LEU A 112 7.07 7.74 -15.44
C LEU A 112 8.19 6.70 -15.57
N ASP A 113 8.32 6.05 -16.72
CA ASP A 113 9.41 5.09 -17.01
C ASP A 113 10.79 5.77 -16.97
N GLY A 114 10.84 7.06 -17.20
CA GLY A 114 12.05 7.89 -17.05
C GLY A 114 12.31 8.38 -15.61
N ILE A 115 11.50 8.01 -14.63
CA ILE A 115 11.61 8.40 -13.22
C ILE A 115 12.03 7.21 -12.37
N ASP A 116 13.12 7.38 -11.61
CA ASP A 116 13.72 6.27 -10.87
C ASP A 116 12.94 5.89 -9.60
N ALA A 117 12.38 6.87 -8.90
CA ALA A 117 11.79 6.65 -7.57
C ALA A 117 10.47 7.40 -7.36
N VAL A 118 9.64 6.82 -6.51
CA VAL A 118 8.46 7.46 -5.94
C VAL A 118 8.55 7.48 -4.41
N VAL A 119 8.11 8.56 -3.80
CA VAL A 119 7.94 8.65 -2.34
C VAL A 119 6.46 8.81 -2.03
N THR A 120 5.92 7.99 -1.14
CA THR A 120 4.51 8.06 -0.73
C THR A 120 4.36 7.91 0.78
N ARG A 121 3.17 8.28 1.30
CA ARG A 121 2.70 7.81 2.61
C ARG A 121 1.86 6.54 2.42
N ALA A 122 1.74 5.75 3.47
CA ALA A 122 0.75 4.68 3.57
C ALA A 122 -0.54 5.18 4.25
N VAL A 123 -1.65 4.45 4.07
CA VAL A 123 -2.83 4.62 4.92
C VAL A 123 -2.70 3.76 6.17
N LEU A 124 -2.12 2.57 6.07
CA LEU A 124 -1.78 1.71 7.20
C LEU A 124 -0.73 0.63 6.83
N GLY A 125 -0.13 0.05 7.89
CA GLY A 125 0.69 -1.15 7.82
C GLY A 125 0.04 -2.30 8.60
N ILE A 126 0.25 -3.55 8.19
CA ILE A 126 -0.27 -4.77 8.84
C ILE A 126 0.90 -5.60 9.33
N ALA A 127 1.03 -5.76 10.64
CA ALA A 127 2.20 -6.38 11.24
C ALA A 127 2.31 -7.88 10.93
N GLU A 128 1.22 -8.62 11.06
CA GLU A 128 1.22 -10.08 10.87
C GLU A 128 1.72 -10.49 9.47
N THR A 129 1.39 -9.70 8.44
CA THR A 129 1.69 -10.02 7.05
C THR A 129 2.78 -9.16 6.42
N GLY A 130 3.34 -8.17 7.14
CA GLY A 130 4.31 -7.23 6.57
C GLY A 130 3.75 -6.47 5.36
N THR A 131 2.46 -6.14 5.38
CA THR A 131 1.76 -5.53 4.25
C THR A 131 1.56 -4.04 4.48
N ILE A 132 1.84 -3.23 3.47
CA ILE A 132 1.54 -1.80 3.44
C ILE A 132 0.29 -1.60 2.59
N VAL A 133 -0.63 -0.74 3.02
CA VAL A 133 -1.84 -0.44 2.27
C VAL A 133 -1.86 1.02 1.86
N LEU A 134 -2.17 1.26 0.59
CA LEU A 134 -2.44 2.58 0.02
C LEU A 134 -3.92 2.63 -0.39
N ASP A 135 -4.59 3.73 -0.09
CA ASP A 135 -5.98 4.01 -0.49
C ASP A 135 -6.09 5.14 -1.51
N HIS A 136 -4.96 5.50 -2.11
CA HIS A 136 -4.82 6.55 -3.11
C HIS A 136 -5.30 7.95 -2.66
N GLY A 137 -5.26 8.19 -1.35
CA GLY A 137 -5.52 9.48 -0.74
C GLY A 137 -4.36 10.47 -0.89
N PRO A 138 -4.48 11.66 -0.26
CA PRO A 138 -3.41 12.65 -0.25
C PRO A 138 -2.08 12.05 0.23
N GLY A 139 -1.00 12.37 -0.47
CA GLY A 139 0.33 11.84 -0.17
C GLY A 139 0.58 10.40 -0.60
N GLN A 140 -0.38 9.72 -1.26
CA GLN A 140 -0.26 8.35 -1.74
C GLN A 140 -0.28 8.25 -3.27
N GLY A 141 -1.04 9.16 -3.91
CA GLY A 141 -1.12 9.29 -5.35
C GLY A 141 -1.87 8.16 -6.07
N ARG A 142 -1.94 8.29 -7.39
CA ARG A 142 -2.59 7.29 -8.26
C ARG A 142 -1.73 6.05 -8.43
N ARG A 143 -2.35 4.92 -8.78
CA ARG A 143 -1.67 3.61 -8.92
C ARG A 143 -0.45 3.63 -9.86
N ALA A 144 -0.47 4.46 -10.92
CA ALA A 144 0.63 4.49 -11.89
C ALA A 144 1.98 4.90 -11.27
N ILE A 145 1.99 5.90 -10.37
CA ILE A 145 3.25 6.38 -9.77
C ILE A 145 3.86 5.37 -8.79
N THR A 146 3.07 4.45 -8.23
CA THR A 146 3.56 3.38 -7.35
C THR A 146 3.80 2.08 -8.09
N LEU A 147 3.60 2.05 -9.43
CA LEU A 147 3.76 0.86 -10.25
C LEU A 147 4.95 0.96 -11.20
N VAL A 148 5.16 2.14 -11.81
CA VAL A 148 6.13 2.30 -12.92
C VAL A 148 7.55 2.60 -12.42
N PRO A 149 7.82 3.57 -11.51
CA PRO A 149 9.15 3.81 -10.99
C PRO A 149 9.73 2.57 -10.31
N ASP A 150 11.03 2.38 -10.46
CA ASP A 150 11.72 1.16 -10.02
C ASP A 150 11.95 1.09 -8.50
N ARG A 151 11.96 2.24 -7.84
CA ARG A 151 12.11 2.37 -6.37
C ARG A 151 10.88 3.02 -5.76
N HIS A 152 10.34 2.38 -4.72
CA HIS A 152 9.27 2.95 -3.90
C HIS A 152 9.78 3.18 -2.48
N VAL A 153 9.82 4.43 -2.04
CA VAL A 153 10.05 4.82 -0.64
C VAL A 153 8.69 5.08 -0.01
N CYS A 154 8.29 4.25 0.96
CA CYS A 154 6.98 4.34 1.59
C CYS A 154 7.10 4.74 3.06
N ILE A 155 6.44 5.81 3.45
CA ILE A 155 6.43 6.34 4.81
C ILE A 155 5.21 5.77 5.54
N VAL A 156 5.46 5.09 6.68
CA VAL A 156 4.43 4.50 7.54
C VAL A 156 4.58 5.10 8.93
N ALA A 157 3.58 5.80 9.43
CA ALA A 157 3.62 6.29 10.81
C ALA A 157 3.34 5.13 11.79
N VAL A 158 3.97 5.16 12.96
CA VAL A 158 3.85 4.08 13.96
C VAL A 158 2.40 3.82 14.38
N ASP A 159 1.56 4.86 14.45
CA ASP A 159 0.14 4.77 14.80
C ASP A 159 -0.74 4.20 13.68
N GLN A 160 -0.21 4.09 12.47
CA GLN A 160 -0.88 3.47 11.31
C GLN A 160 -0.69 1.94 11.28
N VAL A 161 0.19 1.37 12.11
CA VAL A 161 0.43 -0.07 12.13
C VAL A 161 -0.68 -0.77 12.92
N VAL A 162 -1.30 -1.77 12.30
CA VAL A 162 -2.33 -2.64 12.90
C VAL A 162 -1.82 -4.07 13.04
N ALA A 163 -2.47 -4.86 13.90
CA ALA A 163 -2.01 -6.22 14.19
C ALA A 163 -2.20 -7.16 12.99
N ASP A 164 -3.40 -7.20 12.44
CA ASP A 164 -3.82 -8.19 11.46
C ASP A 164 -4.72 -7.61 10.36
N VAL A 165 -5.09 -8.46 9.39
CA VAL A 165 -5.95 -8.08 8.26
C VAL A 165 -7.36 -7.69 8.69
N PRO A 166 -8.04 -8.39 9.63
CA PRO A 166 -9.32 -7.96 10.17
C PRO A 166 -9.31 -6.54 10.72
N ASP A 167 -8.30 -6.19 11.51
CA ASP A 167 -8.12 -4.84 12.06
C ASP A 167 -7.91 -3.80 10.94
N ALA A 168 -7.19 -4.15 9.89
CA ALA A 168 -6.99 -3.30 8.72
C ALA A 168 -8.31 -3.04 7.97
N VAL A 169 -9.07 -4.09 7.69
CA VAL A 169 -10.35 -3.98 6.95
C VAL A 169 -11.36 -3.08 7.66
N VAL A 170 -11.39 -3.11 9.00
CA VAL A 170 -12.28 -2.22 9.79
C VAL A 170 -11.90 -0.74 9.64
N ARG A 171 -10.61 -0.44 9.42
CA ARG A 171 -10.11 0.94 9.31
C ARG A 171 -10.20 1.50 7.89
N LEU A 172 -10.20 0.63 6.87
CA LEU A 172 -10.20 1.01 5.47
C LEU A 172 -11.61 1.39 4.99
N ASP A 173 -11.68 2.34 4.05
CA ASP A 173 -12.92 2.66 3.35
C ASP A 173 -13.09 1.70 2.15
N PRO A 174 -14.12 0.83 2.16
CA PRO A 174 -14.32 -0.14 1.09
C PRO A 174 -14.75 0.50 -0.24
N ALA A 175 -15.14 1.78 -0.26
CA ALA A 175 -15.47 2.51 -1.48
C ALA A 175 -14.24 3.06 -2.21
N ARG A 176 -13.07 3.08 -1.55
CA ARG A 176 -11.83 3.57 -2.14
C ARG A 176 -11.05 2.43 -2.81
N PRO A 177 -10.36 2.69 -3.93
CA PRO A 177 -9.43 1.71 -4.49
C PRO A 177 -8.30 1.46 -3.51
N LEU A 178 -7.92 0.21 -3.31
CA LEU A 178 -6.86 -0.19 -2.38
C LEU A 178 -5.71 -0.85 -3.14
N THR A 179 -4.48 -0.53 -2.74
CA THR A 179 -3.27 -1.23 -3.15
C THR A 179 -2.61 -1.84 -1.92
N TRP A 180 -2.43 -3.16 -1.94
CA TRP A 180 -1.78 -3.93 -0.89
C TRP A 180 -0.39 -4.32 -1.37
N ILE A 181 0.65 -3.96 -0.63
CA ILE A 181 2.05 -4.15 -0.98
C ILE A 181 2.71 -5.04 0.09
N SER A 182 3.09 -6.24 -0.30
CA SER A 182 3.83 -7.18 0.55
C SER A 182 5.21 -7.42 -0.09
N GLY A 183 6.12 -6.50 0.15
CA GLY A 183 7.47 -6.51 -0.41
C GLY A 183 7.60 -5.93 -1.82
N PRO A 184 8.83 -5.87 -2.36
CA PRO A 184 9.10 -5.41 -3.72
C PRO A 184 8.53 -6.38 -4.76
N SER A 185 8.31 -5.85 -5.97
CA SER A 185 7.72 -6.64 -7.07
C SER A 185 8.59 -7.85 -7.43
N ALA A 186 7.99 -9.03 -7.37
CA ALA A 186 8.64 -10.26 -7.80
C ALA A 186 7.61 -11.29 -8.26
N THR A 187 7.87 -11.97 -9.35
CA THR A 187 7.06 -13.07 -9.87
C THR A 187 7.80 -14.39 -9.64
N SER A 188 7.16 -15.31 -8.90
CA SER A 188 7.71 -16.64 -8.62
C SER A 188 6.81 -17.78 -9.09
N ASP A 189 5.63 -17.48 -9.62
CA ASP A 189 4.56 -18.47 -9.80
C ASP A 189 4.68 -19.28 -11.10
N ILE A 190 5.53 -18.84 -12.03
CA ILE A 190 5.62 -19.47 -13.37
C ILE A 190 6.99 -20.08 -13.62
N GLU A 191 8.05 -19.60 -12.98
CA GLU A 191 9.41 -20.15 -13.11
C GLU A 191 10.02 -20.36 -11.73
N LEU A 192 10.83 -21.41 -11.55
CA LEU A 192 11.61 -21.68 -10.34
C LEU A 192 12.64 -20.58 -10.03
N SER A 193 12.72 -19.57 -10.90
CA SER A 193 13.59 -18.40 -10.82
C SER A 193 12.75 -17.15 -10.59
N ARG A 194 12.98 -16.45 -9.49
CA ARG A 194 12.29 -15.20 -9.15
C ARG A 194 12.71 -14.12 -10.16
N VAL A 195 11.76 -13.61 -10.95
CA VAL A 195 11.96 -12.46 -11.84
C VAL A 195 11.43 -11.21 -11.14
N GLU A 196 12.31 -10.24 -10.93
CA GLU A 196 11.98 -8.98 -10.27
C GLU A 196 11.49 -7.92 -11.28
N GLY A 197 10.61 -7.00 -10.84
CA GLY A 197 10.22 -5.82 -11.62
C GLY A 197 9.15 -6.02 -12.69
N VAL A 198 8.43 -7.14 -12.70
CA VAL A 198 7.39 -7.39 -13.72
C VAL A 198 6.11 -6.60 -13.45
N HIS A 199 5.76 -6.38 -12.17
CA HIS A 199 4.47 -5.81 -11.77
C HIS A 199 4.60 -4.67 -10.76
N GLY A 200 5.73 -3.98 -10.71
CA GLY A 200 5.96 -2.86 -9.81
C GLY A 200 7.42 -2.65 -9.46
N PRO A 201 7.72 -1.78 -8.50
CA PRO A 201 9.07 -1.44 -8.08
C PRO A 201 9.89 -2.65 -7.66
N ARG A 202 11.13 -2.75 -8.14
CA ARG A 202 12.09 -3.78 -7.71
C ARG A 202 12.65 -3.50 -6.31
N GLN A 203 12.59 -2.24 -5.89
CA GLN A 203 13.11 -1.82 -4.60
C GLN A 203 11.99 -1.19 -3.77
N LEU A 204 11.78 -1.73 -2.59
CA LEU A 204 10.87 -1.16 -1.59
C LEU A 204 11.67 -0.74 -0.37
N HIS A 205 11.59 0.54 -0.02
CA HIS A 205 12.21 1.11 1.17
C HIS A 205 11.11 1.68 2.07
N VAL A 206 10.99 1.18 3.27
CA VAL A 206 9.94 1.54 4.22
C VAL A 206 10.53 2.35 5.36
N LEU A 207 10.03 3.56 5.55
CA LEU A 207 10.40 4.43 6.66
C LEU A 207 9.29 4.40 7.71
N VAL A 208 9.56 3.79 8.87
CA VAL A 208 8.63 3.73 10.00
C VAL A 208 8.92 4.93 10.91
N VAL A 209 7.95 5.84 11.03
CA VAL A 209 8.11 7.17 11.63
C VAL A 209 7.34 7.27 12.95
N GLY A 210 8.03 7.63 14.05
CA GLY A 210 7.38 7.83 15.35
C GLY A 210 8.32 8.16 16.48
#